data_de363212912b0e78374ad400dd50730c
#
_entry.id   de363212912b0e78374ad400dd50730c
#
_cell.length_a   1.000
_cell.length_b   1.000
_cell.length_c   1.000
_cell.angle_alpha   90.00
_cell.angle_beta   90.00
_cell.angle_gamma   90.00
#
_symmetry.space_group_name_H-M   'P 1'
#
loop_
_entity.id
_entity.type
_entity.pdbx_description
1 polymer ?
#
loop_
_entity_poly.entity_id
_entity_poly.type
_entity_poly.pdbx_seq_one_letter_code
_entity_poly.pdbx_strand_id
1 'polypeptide(L)'
;EFSGAIIINPALSHDGKQVAFQVPGKGIFTCNSDGSGVAYLCKGSHPAWLPDNSLIYTVVTDNGESFTGSDIYAVDVATGKAVLLTANTDMIPLTPAVTRDGKRVAFENAKDACIYEITLKY
;
A
#
# COMPACT_ATOMS: atom_id res chain seq x y z
N GLU A 1 21.18 -6.92 3.96
CA GLU A 1 20.79 -5.59 4.37
C GLU A 1 19.65 -5.61 5.38
N PHE A 2 18.74 -6.55 5.25
CA PHE A 2 17.72 -6.82 6.26
C PHE A 2 17.95 -8.17 6.93
N SER A 3 19.19 -8.49 7.19
CA SER A 3 19.56 -9.74 7.85
C SER A 3 18.84 -9.80 9.20
N GLY A 4 18.06 -10.88 9.41
CA GLY A 4 17.26 -11.04 10.60
C GLY A 4 15.92 -10.32 10.60
N ALA A 5 15.64 -9.48 9.58
CA ALA A 5 14.34 -8.81 9.44
C ALA A 5 13.37 -9.69 8.66
N ILE A 6 12.07 -9.57 9.00
CA ILE A 6 10.99 -10.22 8.25
C ILE A 6 10.53 -9.27 7.17
N ILE A 7 10.48 -9.76 5.93
CA ILE A 7 9.95 -9.03 4.79
C ILE A 7 8.64 -9.68 4.38
N ILE A 8 7.58 -8.90 4.29
CA ILE A 8 6.25 -9.41 3.92
C ILE A 8 5.65 -8.53 2.81
N ASN A 9 4.60 -9.07 2.18
CA ASN A 9 3.81 -8.37 1.16
C ASN A 9 4.65 -7.76 0.04
N PRO A 10 5.53 -8.54 -0.60
CA PRO A 10 6.28 -8.02 -1.74
C PRO A 10 5.36 -7.78 -2.93
N ALA A 11 5.62 -6.71 -3.68
CA ALA A 11 4.85 -6.35 -4.87
C ALA A 11 5.78 -5.86 -5.96
N LEU A 12 5.70 -6.49 -7.13
CA LEU A 12 6.50 -6.12 -8.29
C LEU A 12 5.78 -5.03 -9.08
N SER A 13 6.50 -3.99 -9.48
CA SER A 13 5.93 -2.92 -10.31
C SER A 13 5.49 -3.45 -11.67
N HIS A 14 4.59 -2.72 -12.34
CA HIS A 14 4.05 -3.14 -13.64
C HIS A 14 5.13 -3.25 -14.71
N ASP A 15 6.18 -2.45 -14.64
CA ASP A 15 7.29 -2.53 -15.58
C ASP A 15 8.34 -3.58 -15.20
N GLY A 16 8.18 -4.25 -14.07
CA GLY A 16 9.07 -5.28 -13.59
C GLY A 16 10.42 -4.79 -13.05
N LYS A 17 10.60 -3.48 -12.90
CA LYS A 17 11.90 -2.90 -12.53
C LYS A 17 12.07 -2.64 -11.04
N GLN A 18 10.96 -2.56 -10.30
CA GLN A 18 11.00 -2.24 -8.87
C GLN A 18 10.16 -3.21 -8.07
N VAL A 19 10.54 -3.37 -6.81
CA VAL A 19 9.79 -4.17 -5.83
C VAL A 19 9.50 -3.28 -4.63
N ALA A 20 8.24 -3.28 -4.19
CA ALA A 20 7.86 -2.70 -2.91
C ALA A 20 7.64 -3.83 -1.93
N PHE A 21 7.97 -3.62 -0.68
CA PHE A 21 7.76 -4.63 0.36
C PHE A 21 7.57 -3.96 1.71
N GLN A 22 6.99 -4.71 2.62
CA GLN A 22 6.71 -4.25 3.98
C GLN A 22 7.67 -4.90 4.96
N VAL A 23 8.22 -4.10 5.87
CA VAL A 23 8.98 -4.59 7.01
C VAL A 23 8.16 -4.26 8.27
N PRO A 24 7.61 -5.26 8.99
CA PRO A 24 6.77 -5.00 10.16
C PRO A 24 7.47 -4.12 11.18
N GLY A 25 6.75 -3.11 11.67
CA GLY A 25 7.28 -2.14 12.61
C GLY A 25 8.13 -1.04 12.00
N LYS A 26 8.45 -1.12 10.71
CA LYS A 26 9.28 -0.11 10.03
C LYS A 26 8.55 0.60 8.90
N GLY A 27 7.71 -0.11 8.15
CA GLY A 27 6.95 0.48 7.05
C GLY A 27 7.21 -0.14 5.69
N ILE A 28 7.03 0.64 4.64
CA ILE A 28 7.16 0.21 3.26
C ILE A 28 8.48 0.71 2.69
N PHE A 29 9.18 -0.19 2.01
CA PHE A 29 10.46 0.07 1.34
C PHE A 29 10.32 -0.28 -0.13
N THR A 30 11.19 0.31 -0.95
CA THR A 30 11.31 -0.06 -2.37
C THR A 30 12.75 -0.40 -2.68
N CYS A 31 12.94 -1.23 -3.70
CA CYS A 31 14.26 -1.52 -4.25
C CYS A 31 14.13 -1.84 -5.74
N ASN A 32 15.26 -1.91 -6.42
CA ASN A 32 15.30 -2.41 -7.79
C ASN A 32 15.02 -3.91 -7.80
N SER A 33 14.59 -4.45 -8.93
CA SER A 33 14.25 -5.87 -9.04
C SER A 33 15.45 -6.80 -8.80
N ASP A 34 16.68 -6.30 -8.92
CA ASP A 34 17.89 -7.06 -8.61
C ASP A 34 18.28 -6.98 -7.11
N GLY A 35 17.48 -6.30 -6.29
CA GLY A 35 17.73 -6.15 -4.86
C GLY A 35 18.57 -4.94 -4.48
N SER A 36 19.08 -4.18 -5.46
CA SER A 36 19.87 -2.98 -5.18
C SER A 36 18.98 -1.77 -4.93
N GLY A 37 19.54 -0.70 -4.38
CA GLY A 37 18.86 0.57 -4.22
C GLY A 37 17.72 0.53 -3.21
N VAL A 38 17.88 -0.20 -2.11
CA VAL A 38 16.85 -0.29 -1.06
C VAL A 38 16.66 1.07 -0.40
N ALA A 39 15.43 1.54 -0.34
CA ALA A 39 15.09 2.84 0.24
C ALA A 39 13.78 2.76 1.01
N TYR A 40 13.72 3.45 2.14
CA TYR A 40 12.48 3.63 2.90
C TYR A 40 11.56 4.58 2.13
N LEU A 41 10.28 4.22 2.02
CA LEU A 41 9.29 5.05 1.34
C LEU A 41 8.33 5.73 2.31
N CYS A 42 7.64 4.97 3.13
CA CYS A 42 6.62 5.53 4.02
C CYS A 42 6.19 4.50 5.06
N LYS A 43 5.48 4.99 6.08
CA LYS A 43 4.78 4.11 7.02
C LYS A 43 3.54 3.55 6.34
N GLY A 44 3.24 2.31 6.58
CA GLY A 44 2.04 1.67 6.03
C GLY A 44 2.22 0.19 5.82
N SER A 45 1.24 -0.42 5.19
CA SER A 45 1.21 -1.85 4.94
C SER A 45 0.49 -2.16 3.64
N HIS A 46 0.64 -3.39 3.16
CA HIS A 46 -0.03 -3.92 1.97
C HIS A 46 0.18 -3.04 0.73
N PRO A 47 1.44 -2.83 0.29
CA PRO A 47 1.69 -2.01 -0.91
C PRO A 47 1.20 -2.72 -2.17
N ALA A 48 0.66 -1.95 -3.11
CA ALA A 48 0.29 -2.43 -4.44
C ALA A 48 0.59 -1.34 -5.46
N TRP A 49 1.14 -1.73 -6.61
CA TRP A 49 1.55 -0.77 -7.63
C TRP A 49 0.39 -0.35 -8.54
N LEU A 50 0.41 0.91 -8.93
CA LEU A 50 -0.41 1.43 -10.02
C LEU A 50 0.41 1.44 -11.31
N PRO A 51 -0.24 1.46 -12.49
CA PRO A 51 0.48 1.45 -13.77
C PRO A 51 1.43 2.62 -13.99
N ASP A 52 1.22 3.75 -13.33
CA ASP A 52 2.05 4.94 -13.46
C ASP A 52 3.24 4.96 -12.50
N ASN A 53 3.55 3.81 -11.87
CA ASN A 53 4.62 3.66 -10.87
C ASN A 53 4.36 4.38 -9.55
N SER A 54 3.11 4.77 -9.27
CA SER A 54 2.73 5.11 -7.90
C SER A 54 2.36 3.83 -7.14
N LEU A 55 2.36 3.92 -5.81
CA LEU A 55 1.95 2.84 -4.93
C LEU A 55 0.71 3.22 -4.16
N ILE A 56 -0.21 2.28 -4.01
CA ILE A 56 -1.24 2.40 -2.97
C ILE A 56 -0.84 1.57 -1.77
N TYR A 57 -1.25 2.00 -0.60
CA TYR A 57 -0.94 1.30 0.65
C TYR A 57 -1.98 1.64 1.70
N THR A 58 -2.01 0.85 2.77
CA THR A 58 -2.95 1.01 3.88
C THR A 58 -2.21 1.53 5.09
N VAL A 59 -2.83 2.48 5.80
CA VAL A 59 -2.39 2.89 7.14
C VAL A 59 -3.49 2.49 8.11
N VAL A 60 -3.16 1.60 9.03
CA VAL A 60 -4.12 1.07 10.01
C VAL A 60 -3.85 1.71 11.36
N THR A 61 -4.91 2.19 11.99
CA THR A 61 -4.86 2.72 13.35
C THR A 61 -5.55 1.74 14.28
N ASP A 62 -4.96 1.46 15.44
CA ASP A 62 -5.58 0.61 16.45
C ASP A 62 -5.37 1.20 17.84
N ASN A 63 -6.12 0.67 18.81
CA ASN A 63 -6.01 1.07 20.22
C ASN A 63 -5.32 0.01 21.08
N GLY A 64 -4.64 -0.97 20.45
CA GLY A 64 -4.01 -2.09 21.12
C GLY A 64 -4.89 -3.31 21.27
N GLU A 65 -6.19 -3.19 21.03
CA GLU A 65 -7.15 -4.29 21.12
C GLU A 65 -7.86 -4.58 19.81
N SER A 66 -8.21 -3.52 19.06
CA SER A 66 -8.89 -3.65 17.78
C SER A 66 -8.53 -2.50 16.86
N PHE A 67 -8.82 -2.66 15.58
CA PHE A 67 -8.63 -1.58 14.62
C PHE A 67 -9.64 -0.47 14.89
N THR A 68 -9.16 0.77 15.04
CA THR A 68 -10.01 1.94 15.22
C THR A 68 -10.18 2.71 13.92
N GLY A 69 -9.34 2.46 12.93
CA GLY A 69 -9.44 3.10 11.63
C GLY A 69 -8.42 2.54 10.66
N SER A 70 -8.64 2.81 9.40
CA SER A 70 -7.71 2.49 8.33
C SER A 70 -8.00 3.39 7.15
N ASP A 71 -6.96 3.76 6.42
CA ASP A 71 -7.10 4.56 5.21
C ASP A 71 -6.20 4.02 4.11
N ILE A 72 -6.62 4.25 2.87
CA ILE A 72 -5.83 3.93 1.69
C ILE A 72 -5.25 5.22 1.13
N TYR A 73 -3.94 5.22 0.92
CA TYR A 73 -3.20 6.33 0.33
C TYR A 73 -2.59 5.89 -1.00
N ALA A 74 -2.33 6.86 -1.86
CA ALA A 74 -1.47 6.68 -3.03
C ALA A 74 -0.23 7.55 -2.85
N VAL A 75 0.93 7.03 -3.17
CA VAL A 75 2.19 7.76 -3.05
C VAL A 75 2.94 7.71 -4.38
N ASP A 76 3.48 8.86 -4.79
CA ASP A 76 4.41 8.95 -5.91
C ASP A 76 5.78 8.51 -5.40
N VAL A 77 6.29 7.39 -5.91
CA VAL A 77 7.54 6.81 -5.43
C VAL A 77 8.73 7.73 -5.68
N ALA A 78 8.70 8.49 -6.78
CA ALA A 78 9.80 9.39 -7.14
C ALA A 78 9.90 10.61 -6.21
N THR A 79 8.77 11.15 -5.76
CA THR A 79 8.74 12.38 -4.96
C THR A 79 8.42 12.15 -3.49
N GLY A 80 7.82 11.00 -3.16
CA GLY A 80 7.37 10.71 -1.81
C GLY A 80 6.06 11.41 -1.41
N LYS A 81 5.40 12.11 -2.33
CA LYS A 81 4.13 12.80 -2.04
C LYS A 81 2.99 11.80 -2.01
N ALA A 82 2.21 11.84 -0.94
CA ALA A 82 1.09 10.93 -0.73
C ALA A 82 -0.24 11.68 -0.76
N VAL A 83 -1.27 10.99 -1.27
CA VAL A 83 -2.64 11.50 -1.35
C VAL A 83 -3.57 10.49 -0.68
N LEU A 84 -4.46 10.96 0.17
CA LEU A 84 -5.47 10.12 0.82
C LEU A 84 -6.59 9.81 -0.16
N LEU A 85 -6.84 8.52 -0.41
CA LEU A 85 -7.88 8.07 -1.34
C LEU A 85 -9.23 7.82 -0.68
N THR A 86 -9.26 7.54 0.63
CA THR A 86 -10.48 7.16 1.34
C THR A 86 -11.03 8.29 2.21
N ALA A 87 -10.75 9.54 1.89
CA ALA A 87 -11.26 10.69 2.62
C ALA A 87 -12.80 10.67 2.64
N ASN A 88 -13.37 11.05 3.79
CA ASN A 88 -14.83 11.15 3.98
C ASN A 88 -15.58 9.83 3.95
N THR A 89 -14.93 8.71 4.22
CA THR A 89 -15.59 7.43 4.42
C THR A 89 -15.55 7.05 5.89
N ASP A 90 -16.52 6.27 6.34
CA ASP A 90 -16.51 5.67 7.67
C ASP A 90 -16.11 4.20 7.64
N MET A 91 -15.60 3.75 6.49
CA MET A 91 -15.11 2.39 6.31
C MET A 91 -13.73 2.20 6.94
N ILE A 92 -13.38 0.96 7.22
CA ILE A 92 -12.03 0.58 7.63
C ILE A 92 -11.47 -0.31 6.52
N PRO A 93 -10.89 0.28 5.45
CA PRO A 93 -10.38 -0.50 4.32
C PRO A 93 -9.13 -1.28 4.69
N LEU A 94 -9.09 -2.53 4.27
CA LEU A 94 -7.96 -3.43 4.48
C LEU A 94 -7.59 -4.10 3.16
N THR A 95 -6.34 -4.47 3.04
CA THR A 95 -5.82 -5.31 1.96
C THR A 95 -6.23 -4.81 0.57
N PRO A 96 -5.81 -3.60 0.17
CA PRO A 96 -6.20 -3.07 -1.13
C PRO A 96 -5.56 -3.85 -2.27
N ALA A 97 -6.30 -3.99 -3.36
CA ALA A 97 -5.81 -4.59 -4.59
C ALA A 97 -6.22 -3.73 -5.78
N VAL A 98 -5.30 -3.52 -6.70
CA VAL A 98 -5.53 -2.71 -7.89
C VAL A 98 -6.07 -3.60 -9.00
N THR A 99 -7.10 -3.14 -9.71
CA THR A 99 -7.59 -3.86 -10.89
C THR A 99 -6.53 -3.84 -11.99
N ARG A 100 -6.60 -4.81 -12.90
CA ARG A 100 -5.60 -4.98 -13.94
C ARG A 100 -5.45 -3.73 -14.82
N ASP A 101 -6.55 -3.00 -15.06
CA ASP A 101 -6.51 -1.77 -15.85
C ASP A 101 -6.02 -0.55 -15.05
N GLY A 102 -5.77 -0.71 -13.76
CA GLY A 102 -5.29 0.36 -12.90
C GLY A 102 -6.31 1.44 -12.56
N LYS A 103 -7.58 1.22 -12.90
CA LYS A 103 -8.60 2.26 -12.74
C LYS A 103 -9.38 2.16 -11.43
N ARG A 104 -9.33 1.02 -10.77
CA ARG A 104 -10.09 0.79 -9.54
C ARG A 104 -9.24 0.11 -8.50
N VAL A 105 -9.55 0.38 -7.24
CA VAL A 105 -8.93 -0.27 -6.08
C VAL A 105 -10.05 -0.99 -5.34
N ALA A 106 -9.91 -2.31 -5.18
CA ALA A 106 -10.81 -3.11 -4.37
C ALA A 106 -10.22 -3.28 -2.97
N PHE A 107 -11.06 -3.29 -1.96
CA PHE A 107 -10.61 -3.49 -0.57
C PHE A 107 -11.72 -4.15 0.24
N GLU A 108 -11.30 -4.82 1.32
CA GLU A 108 -12.24 -5.35 2.30
C GLU A 108 -12.51 -4.28 3.36
N ASN A 109 -13.79 -4.06 3.70
CA ASN A 109 -14.15 -3.19 4.81
C ASN A 109 -14.25 -4.02 6.09
N ALA A 110 -13.40 -3.70 7.08
CA ALA A 110 -13.34 -4.45 8.33
C ALA A 110 -14.61 -4.38 9.15
N LYS A 111 -15.46 -3.35 8.95
CA LYS A 111 -16.68 -3.18 9.71
C LYS A 111 -17.76 -4.18 9.32
N ASP A 112 -17.87 -4.54 8.04
CA ASP A 112 -18.96 -5.41 7.56
C ASP A 112 -18.45 -6.62 6.78
N ALA A 113 -17.12 -6.75 6.62
CA ALA A 113 -16.48 -7.84 5.87
C ALA A 113 -16.90 -7.92 4.41
N CYS A 114 -17.41 -6.82 3.84
CA CYS A 114 -17.78 -6.76 2.43
C CYS A 114 -16.65 -6.16 1.59
N ILE A 115 -16.67 -6.47 0.29
CA ILE A 115 -15.70 -5.94 -0.66
C ILE A 115 -16.28 -4.67 -1.29
N TYR A 116 -15.49 -3.62 -1.31
CA TYR A 116 -15.82 -2.33 -1.93
C TYR A 116 -14.75 -1.96 -2.95
N GLU A 117 -15.07 -1.02 -3.82
CA GLU A 117 -14.06 -0.51 -4.75
C GLU A 117 -14.12 1.00 -4.88
N ILE A 118 -12.96 1.59 -5.19
CA ILE A 118 -12.80 3.01 -5.46
C ILE A 118 -12.37 3.14 -6.92
N THR A 119 -13.03 4.04 -7.66
CA THR A 119 -12.61 4.38 -9.02
C THR A 119 -11.56 5.48 -8.92
N LEU A 120 -10.42 5.25 -9.55
CA LEU A 120 -9.34 6.24 -9.60
C LEU A 120 -9.56 7.19 -10.77
N LYS A 121 -9.29 8.47 -10.53
CA LYS A 121 -9.35 9.50 -11.56
C LYS A 121 -7.93 10.02 -11.80
N TYR A 122 -7.50 9.86 -13.02
CA TYR A 122 -6.19 10.34 -13.46
C TYR A 122 -6.29 11.68 -14.15
#